data_cd83e4356f0fca95424a1151d986fc5e
#
_entry.id   cd83e4356f0fca95424a1151d986fc5e
#
_cell.length_a   1.000
_cell.length_b   1.000
_cell.length_c   1.000
_cell.angle_alpha   90.00
_cell.angle_beta   90.00
_cell.angle_gamma   90.00
#
_symmetry.space_group_name_H-M   'P 1'
#
loop_
_entity.id
_entity.type
_entity.pdbx_description
1 polymer ?
#
loop_
_entity_poly.entity_id
_entity_poly.type
_entity_poly.pdbx_seq_one_letter_code
_entity_poly.pdbx_strand_id
1 'polypeptide(L)'
;MNFFQKIIIFALNKASLIMHSETRKRFNASFSQEKYEDFLRTMNTAYGEPCTFRISETPVFVPAYLRDRLFKGVEDICSVITDPGFRERSESALPPQLRVPGEDEHTTFLQLDFGICRDRDGYFTPQLIEMQGFPSLYFFQHLLATSYRKHFDIPSDYSHLFGGLDEDGYLDLMRDVIIGDSNPENVVLLEIEPEKQNTRIDFWGTRKHLGLKVLCLSKLKKEGRELYYLDENGRRVGVERIYNRIIFDELEKRADLPREWDLLSEVNAAWVGHPNWFFRISKHSLPFINSEFVPETHFVSDLKSIPDDPENWVLKPLFSFSGQGVQINITRDDIASVTDPGNYILQRKVEYVAGVETINPEEPSKCEIRMMMVWRREWDKPRLVNNLVRMSKGEMVGVRYNKGRDWVGSSAGFFEP
;
A
#
# COMPACT_ATOMS: atom_id res chain seq x y z
N MET A 1 1.11 -45.13 -12.86
CA MET A 1 0.21 -44.23 -12.14
C MET A 1 -1.21 -44.59 -12.54
N ASN A 2 -2.04 -45.01 -11.56
CA ASN A 2 -3.37 -45.57 -11.78
C ASN A 2 -4.35 -44.44 -12.17
N PHE A 3 -5.38 -44.76 -13.00
CA PHE A 3 -6.39 -43.79 -13.47
C PHE A 3 -7.05 -43.02 -12.32
N PHE A 4 -7.28 -43.65 -11.18
CA PHE A 4 -7.77 -43.03 -9.95
C PHE A 4 -6.77 -42.01 -9.36
N GLN A 5 -5.46 -42.27 -9.41
CA GLN A 5 -4.44 -41.28 -8.98
C GLN A 5 -4.41 -40.07 -9.90
N LYS A 6 -4.62 -40.24 -11.21
CA LYS A 6 -4.74 -39.13 -12.15
C LYS A 6 -6.00 -38.29 -11.92
N ILE A 7 -7.13 -38.90 -11.58
CA ILE A 7 -8.38 -38.20 -11.23
C ILE A 7 -8.24 -37.46 -9.91
N ILE A 8 -7.61 -38.07 -8.89
CA ILE A 8 -7.35 -37.40 -7.60
C ILE A 8 -6.38 -36.26 -7.76
N ILE A 9 -5.29 -36.39 -8.53
CA ILE A 9 -4.35 -35.31 -8.85
C ILE A 9 -5.04 -34.21 -9.67
N PHE A 10 -5.92 -34.58 -10.62
CA PHE A 10 -6.68 -33.62 -11.41
C PHE A 10 -7.76 -32.90 -10.58
N ALA A 11 -8.40 -33.58 -9.63
CA ALA A 11 -9.35 -32.99 -8.69
C ALA A 11 -8.65 -32.12 -7.62
N LEU A 12 -7.49 -32.54 -7.12
CA LEU A 12 -6.63 -31.74 -6.24
C LEU A 12 -6.08 -30.49 -6.98
N ASN A 13 -5.68 -30.63 -8.26
CA ASN A 13 -5.29 -29.50 -9.09
C ASN A 13 -6.44 -28.53 -9.36
N LYS A 14 -7.69 -28.97 -9.51
CA LYS A 14 -8.84 -28.07 -9.63
C LYS A 14 -9.18 -27.38 -8.30
N ALA A 15 -9.05 -28.05 -7.17
CA ALA A 15 -9.25 -27.45 -5.85
C ALA A 15 -8.21 -26.36 -5.52
N SER A 16 -7.00 -26.46 -6.12
CA SER A 16 -5.93 -25.45 -5.93
C SER A 16 -6.03 -24.25 -6.87
N LEU A 17 -7.01 -24.19 -7.79
CA LEU A 17 -7.14 -23.07 -8.74
C LEU A 17 -7.77 -21.82 -8.12
N ILE A 18 -8.52 -21.96 -7.04
CA ILE A 18 -9.27 -20.88 -6.40
C ILE A 18 -8.79 -20.73 -4.96
N MET A 19 -8.54 -19.50 -4.58
CA MET A 19 -8.11 -19.15 -3.23
C MET A 19 -9.27 -19.38 -2.27
N HIS A 20 -9.04 -20.23 -1.26
CA HIS A 20 -9.99 -20.56 -0.20
C HIS A 20 -11.39 -20.97 -0.70
N SER A 21 -11.46 -22.06 -1.48
CA SER A 21 -12.61 -22.43 -2.32
C SER A 21 -13.95 -22.54 -1.57
N GLU A 22 -14.00 -23.13 -0.37
CA GLU A 22 -15.27 -23.34 0.37
C GLU A 22 -15.84 -22.03 0.92
N THR A 23 -15.02 -21.22 1.60
CA THR A 23 -15.45 -19.90 2.10
C THR A 23 -15.85 -18.98 0.95
N ARG A 24 -15.11 -19.03 -0.17
CA ARG A 24 -15.42 -18.29 -1.39
C ARG A 24 -16.77 -18.69 -1.98
N LYS A 25 -17.05 -19.96 -2.14
CA LYS A 25 -18.35 -20.46 -2.65
C LYS A 25 -19.51 -20.01 -1.75
N ARG A 26 -19.33 -20.11 -0.42
CA ARG A 26 -20.35 -19.68 0.54
C ARG A 26 -20.62 -18.18 0.42
N PHE A 27 -19.58 -17.36 0.31
CA PHE A 27 -19.72 -15.93 0.09
C PHE A 27 -20.47 -15.64 -1.23
N ASN A 28 -20.02 -16.23 -2.35
CA ASN A 28 -20.62 -16.01 -3.67
C ASN A 28 -22.10 -16.43 -3.69
N ALA A 29 -22.46 -17.54 -3.02
CA ALA A 29 -23.84 -17.99 -2.91
C ALA A 29 -24.73 -17.05 -2.07
N SER A 30 -24.15 -16.34 -1.11
CA SER A 30 -24.87 -15.38 -0.24
C SER A 30 -24.87 -13.95 -0.76
N PHE A 31 -24.15 -13.67 -1.83
CA PHE A 31 -24.04 -12.35 -2.42
C PHE A 31 -25.38 -11.92 -3.06
N SER A 32 -25.75 -10.66 -2.88
CA SER A 32 -26.80 -10.01 -3.65
C SER A 32 -26.41 -8.56 -3.96
N GLN A 33 -26.93 -8.06 -5.06
CA GLN A 33 -26.68 -6.68 -5.49
C GLN A 33 -27.21 -5.67 -4.44
N GLU A 34 -28.33 -5.96 -3.79
CA GLU A 34 -28.91 -5.15 -2.73
C GLU A 34 -27.97 -5.01 -1.52
N LYS A 35 -27.36 -6.14 -1.05
CA LYS A 35 -26.37 -6.11 0.03
C LYS A 35 -25.17 -5.26 -0.34
N TYR A 36 -24.71 -5.36 -1.60
CA TYR A 36 -23.59 -4.56 -2.06
C TYR A 36 -23.92 -3.07 -2.11
N GLU A 37 -25.13 -2.70 -2.55
CA GLU A 37 -25.57 -1.30 -2.54
C GLU A 37 -25.70 -0.75 -1.11
N ASP A 38 -26.17 -1.54 -0.16
CA ASP A 38 -26.24 -1.17 1.25
C ASP A 38 -24.83 -1.01 1.87
N PHE A 39 -23.92 -1.89 1.51
CA PHE A 39 -22.53 -1.78 1.86
C PHE A 39 -21.89 -0.49 1.30
N LEU A 40 -22.08 -0.19 0.01
CA LEU A 40 -21.60 1.05 -0.59
C LEU A 40 -22.22 2.30 0.06
N ARG A 41 -23.49 2.24 0.44
CA ARG A 41 -24.17 3.32 1.18
C ARG A 41 -23.51 3.57 2.53
N THR A 42 -23.17 2.50 3.26
CA THR A 42 -22.40 2.61 4.52
C THR A 42 -21.04 3.26 4.28
N MET A 43 -20.28 2.81 3.28
CA MET A 43 -18.98 3.37 2.93
C MET A 43 -19.07 4.87 2.58
N ASN A 44 -20.04 5.25 1.75
CA ASN A 44 -20.18 6.61 1.24
C ASN A 44 -20.70 7.62 2.27
N THR A 45 -21.31 7.16 3.36
CA THR A 45 -21.86 8.05 4.40
C THR A 45 -21.02 8.08 5.68
N ALA A 46 -20.08 7.15 5.85
CA ALA A 46 -19.35 6.96 7.10
C ALA A 46 -18.58 8.20 7.57
N TYR A 47 -17.99 8.93 6.65
CA TYR A 47 -17.14 10.10 6.93
C TYR A 47 -17.65 11.40 6.29
N GLY A 48 -18.93 11.40 5.85
CA GLY A 48 -19.61 12.59 5.30
C GLY A 48 -19.35 12.85 3.82
N GLU A 49 -18.47 12.07 3.17
CA GLU A 49 -18.20 12.16 1.74
C GLU A 49 -18.05 10.79 1.11
N PRO A 50 -18.44 10.63 -0.18
CA PRO A 50 -18.35 9.35 -0.87
C PRO A 50 -16.91 8.98 -1.21
N CYS A 51 -16.66 7.68 -1.31
CA CYS A 51 -15.44 7.13 -1.89
C CYS A 51 -15.39 7.44 -3.39
N THR A 52 -14.25 7.95 -3.88
CA THR A 52 -14.07 8.38 -5.26
C THR A 52 -13.52 7.31 -6.18
N PHE A 53 -13.13 6.18 -5.63
CA PHE A 53 -12.62 5.03 -6.38
C PHE A 53 -13.51 3.80 -6.15
N ARG A 54 -13.42 2.86 -7.07
CA ARG A 54 -14.24 1.66 -7.03
C ARG A 54 -13.85 0.78 -5.83
N ILE A 55 -14.87 0.33 -5.09
CA ILE A 55 -14.79 -0.71 -4.06
C ILE A 55 -15.28 -2.01 -4.68
N SER A 56 -14.61 -3.11 -4.42
CA SER A 56 -14.98 -4.42 -4.94
C SER A 56 -16.24 -4.97 -4.27
N GLU A 57 -16.96 -5.81 -4.98
CA GLU A 57 -18.12 -6.56 -4.49
C GLU A 57 -17.74 -7.60 -3.42
N THR A 58 -16.47 -7.93 -3.31
CA THR A 58 -16.03 -9.05 -2.49
C THR A 58 -14.73 -8.76 -1.76
N PRO A 59 -14.57 -9.26 -0.51
CA PRO A 59 -13.26 -9.38 0.13
C PRO A 59 -12.47 -10.55 -0.46
N VAL A 60 -11.20 -10.67 -0.07
CA VAL A 60 -10.34 -11.83 -0.38
C VAL A 60 -10.16 -12.67 0.88
N PHE A 61 -10.42 -13.96 0.79
CA PHE A 61 -10.16 -14.92 1.86
C PHE A 61 -8.79 -15.56 1.65
N VAL A 62 -7.86 -15.29 2.56
CA VAL A 62 -6.47 -15.71 2.45
C VAL A 62 -6.25 -16.97 3.29
N PRO A 63 -5.92 -18.11 2.66
CA PRO A 63 -5.70 -19.37 3.40
C PRO A 63 -4.41 -19.31 4.23
N ALA A 64 -4.35 -20.07 5.32
CA ALA A 64 -3.25 -20.07 6.28
C ALA A 64 -1.87 -20.24 5.61
N TYR A 65 -1.74 -21.16 4.67
CA TYR A 65 -0.44 -21.38 4.00
C TYR A 65 0.03 -20.16 3.18
N LEU A 66 -0.90 -19.39 2.55
CA LEU A 66 -0.56 -18.17 1.81
C LEU A 66 -0.27 -17.03 2.79
N ARG A 67 -1.02 -16.95 3.90
CA ARG A 67 -0.72 -16.03 5.02
C ARG A 67 0.72 -16.23 5.49
N ASP A 68 1.12 -17.47 5.76
CA ASP A 68 2.44 -17.79 6.28
C ASP A 68 3.55 -17.41 5.28
N ARG A 69 3.31 -17.60 3.99
CA ARG A 69 4.21 -17.13 2.92
C ARG A 69 4.30 -15.61 2.85
N LEU A 70 3.17 -14.90 2.97
CA LEU A 70 3.14 -13.43 3.04
C LEU A 70 3.94 -12.94 4.26
N PHE A 71 3.75 -13.56 5.43
CA PHE A 71 4.48 -13.21 6.64
C PHE A 71 5.98 -13.45 6.49
N LYS A 72 6.37 -14.56 5.86
CA LYS A 72 7.78 -14.84 5.58
C LYS A 72 8.37 -13.80 4.62
N GLY A 73 7.66 -13.42 3.56
CA GLY A 73 8.07 -12.36 2.65
C GLY A 73 8.23 -11.01 3.36
N VAL A 74 7.29 -10.67 4.25
CA VAL A 74 7.39 -9.48 5.11
C VAL A 74 8.63 -9.54 6.01
N GLU A 75 8.90 -10.68 6.66
CA GLU A 75 10.06 -10.86 7.53
C GLU A 75 11.37 -10.71 6.77
N ASP A 76 11.49 -11.32 5.59
CA ASP A 76 12.69 -11.24 4.75
C ASP A 76 12.99 -9.79 4.35
N ILE A 77 11.97 -9.04 3.93
CA ILE A 77 12.10 -7.63 3.55
C ILE A 77 12.44 -6.77 4.77
N CYS A 78 11.74 -6.97 5.89
CA CYS A 78 12.01 -6.23 7.12
C CYS A 78 13.44 -6.47 7.63
N SER A 79 14.01 -7.67 7.47
CA SER A 79 15.39 -7.95 7.86
C SER A 79 16.41 -7.08 7.13
N VAL A 80 16.14 -6.71 5.88
CA VAL A 80 16.98 -5.80 5.08
C VAL A 80 16.80 -4.35 5.51
N ILE A 81 15.56 -3.95 5.78
CA ILE A 81 15.23 -2.55 6.15
C ILE A 81 15.71 -2.22 7.57
N THR A 82 15.68 -3.20 8.48
CA THR A 82 16.15 -3.04 9.86
C THR A 82 17.66 -3.23 10.02
N ASP A 83 18.36 -3.64 8.96
CA ASP A 83 19.82 -3.74 8.97
C ASP A 83 20.46 -2.36 9.21
N PRO A 84 21.42 -2.23 10.14
CA PRO A 84 22.05 -0.94 10.46
C PRO A 84 22.68 -0.22 9.26
N GLY A 85 23.12 -0.97 8.24
CA GLY A 85 23.68 -0.42 7.00
C GLY A 85 22.63 0.01 5.97
N PHE A 86 21.33 -0.22 6.21
CA PHE A 86 20.28 0.11 5.24
C PHE A 86 20.21 1.61 4.92
N ARG A 87 20.35 2.45 5.95
CA ARG A 87 20.33 3.91 5.78
C ARG A 87 21.47 4.40 4.88
N GLU A 88 22.65 3.85 5.01
CA GLU A 88 23.78 4.15 4.14
C GLU A 88 23.56 3.66 2.70
N ARG A 89 23.11 2.41 2.53
CA ARG A 89 22.79 1.85 1.21
C ARG A 89 21.69 2.60 0.46
N SER A 90 20.73 3.15 1.19
CA SER A 90 19.63 3.94 0.64
C SER A 90 19.93 5.44 0.51
N GLU A 91 21.14 5.88 0.84
CA GLU A 91 21.51 7.30 0.77
C GLU A 91 21.44 7.84 -0.65
N SER A 92 21.86 7.05 -1.65
CA SER A 92 21.79 7.43 -3.07
C SER A 92 20.36 7.56 -3.63
N ALA A 93 19.36 7.05 -2.90
CA ALA A 93 17.95 7.23 -3.27
C ALA A 93 17.45 8.65 -3.02
N LEU A 94 18.06 9.37 -2.08
CA LEU A 94 17.58 10.67 -1.63
C LEU A 94 18.26 11.80 -2.41
N PRO A 95 17.53 12.51 -3.30
CA PRO A 95 18.09 13.63 -4.03
C PRO A 95 18.55 14.72 -3.05
N PRO A 96 19.80 15.21 -3.14
CA PRO A 96 20.34 16.21 -2.19
C PRO A 96 19.48 17.47 -2.07
N GLN A 97 18.88 17.92 -3.17
CA GLN A 97 18.02 19.10 -3.24
C GLN A 97 16.63 18.91 -2.63
N LEU A 98 16.21 17.65 -2.34
CA LEU A 98 14.92 17.31 -1.74
C LEU A 98 15.06 16.77 -0.31
N ARG A 99 16.23 16.90 0.27
CA ARG A 99 16.50 16.44 1.64
C ARG A 99 15.82 17.33 2.67
N VAL A 100 14.83 16.78 3.34
CA VAL A 100 14.12 17.42 4.46
C VAL A 100 14.96 17.28 5.74
N PRO A 101 15.16 18.34 6.53
CA PRO A 101 15.85 18.25 7.82
C PRO A 101 15.08 17.46 8.88
N GLY A 102 15.79 16.93 9.88
CA GLY A 102 15.17 16.28 11.04
C GLY A 102 14.71 14.83 10.76
N GLU A 103 15.41 14.14 9.86
CA GLU A 103 15.09 12.77 9.50
C GLU A 103 15.19 11.80 10.68
N ASP A 104 14.13 11.03 10.90
CA ASP A 104 14.06 9.95 11.89
C ASP A 104 15.04 8.81 11.57
N GLU A 105 15.35 7.98 12.57
CA GLU A 105 16.24 6.82 12.42
C GLU A 105 15.66 5.76 11.46
N HIS A 106 14.34 5.62 11.43
CA HIS A 106 13.61 4.72 10.55
C HIS A 106 12.24 5.31 10.17
N THR A 107 11.60 4.73 9.16
CA THR A 107 10.23 5.12 8.79
C THR A 107 9.21 4.76 9.86
N THR A 108 8.17 5.58 10.02
CA THR A 108 7.01 5.26 10.88
C THR A 108 6.06 4.27 10.20
N PHE A 109 5.96 4.30 8.88
CA PHE A 109 5.04 3.47 8.12
C PHE A 109 5.77 2.71 7.02
N LEU A 110 5.44 1.44 6.86
CA LEU A 110 5.98 0.58 5.82
C LEU A 110 4.83 -0.18 5.17
N GLN A 111 4.80 -0.20 3.84
CA GLN A 111 3.80 -0.93 3.08
C GLN A 111 4.48 -1.74 1.99
N LEU A 112 4.07 -3.01 1.86
CA LEU A 112 4.62 -3.97 0.90
C LEU A 112 3.49 -4.53 0.05
N ASP A 113 3.53 -4.30 -1.26
CA ASP A 113 2.52 -4.74 -2.21
C ASP A 113 2.93 -6.05 -2.87
N PHE A 114 2.20 -7.13 -2.58
CA PHE A 114 2.45 -8.45 -3.14
C PHE A 114 1.40 -8.82 -4.18
N GLY A 115 1.83 -9.09 -5.40
CA GLY A 115 1.02 -9.78 -6.40
C GLY A 115 0.88 -11.26 -6.04
N ILE A 116 -0.32 -11.81 -6.18
CA ILE A 116 -0.55 -13.23 -5.95
C ILE A 116 -0.35 -14.01 -7.24
N CYS A 117 0.62 -14.92 -7.19
CA CYS A 117 1.11 -15.73 -8.29
C CYS A 117 0.95 -17.23 -7.99
N ARG A 118 1.49 -18.09 -8.86
CA ARG A 118 1.68 -19.52 -8.58
C ARG A 118 3.15 -19.89 -8.60
N ASP A 119 3.52 -20.75 -7.66
CA ASP A 119 4.81 -21.42 -7.71
C ASP A 119 4.82 -22.59 -8.71
N ARG A 120 5.97 -23.25 -8.84
CA ARG A 120 6.14 -24.40 -9.75
C ARG A 120 5.28 -25.61 -9.41
N ASP A 121 4.86 -25.71 -8.15
CA ASP A 121 4.02 -26.81 -7.65
C ASP A 121 2.52 -26.48 -7.75
N GLY A 122 2.19 -25.25 -8.21
CA GLY A 122 0.84 -24.77 -8.45
C GLY A 122 0.17 -24.13 -7.23
N TYR A 123 0.89 -23.95 -6.10
CA TYR A 123 0.37 -23.24 -4.94
C TYR A 123 0.42 -21.72 -5.14
N PHE A 124 -0.50 -20.99 -4.51
CA PHE A 124 -0.42 -19.54 -4.47
C PHE A 124 0.82 -19.09 -3.70
N THR A 125 1.51 -18.12 -4.27
CA THR A 125 2.71 -17.53 -3.70
C THR A 125 2.69 -16.01 -3.89
N PRO A 126 3.11 -15.22 -2.87
CA PRO A 126 3.25 -13.77 -3.06
C PRO A 126 4.53 -13.45 -3.83
N GLN A 127 4.49 -12.39 -4.64
CA GLN A 127 5.67 -11.79 -5.27
C GLN A 127 5.61 -10.28 -5.08
N LEU A 128 6.67 -9.69 -4.53
CA LEU A 128 6.72 -8.26 -4.23
C LEU A 128 6.68 -7.42 -5.51
N ILE A 129 5.76 -6.48 -5.58
CA ILE A 129 5.59 -5.55 -6.70
C ILE A 129 6.26 -4.21 -6.43
N GLU A 130 6.00 -3.67 -5.25
CA GLU A 130 6.60 -2.42 -4.77
C GLU A 130 6.55 -2.34 -3.24
N MET A 131 7.33 -1.41 -2.71
CA MET A 131 7.35 -1.07 -1.29
C MET A 131 7.40 0.44 -1.13
N GLN A 132 6.85 0.93 -0.01
CA GLN A 132 6.82 2.36 0.29
C GLN A 132 6.96 2.63 1.78
N GLY A 133 7.82 3.60 2.13
CA GLY A 133 8.06 4.08 3.49
C GLY A 133 7.19 5.29 3.84
N PHE A 134 5.89 5.23 3.52
CA PHE A 134 5.01 6.36 3.62
C PHE A 134 3.55 5.89 3.83
N PRO A 135 2.71 6.58 4.66
CA PRO A 135 1.38 6.11 5.01
C PRO A 135 0.38 6.27 3.85
N SER A 136 -0.48 5.26 3.66
CA SER A 136 -1.60 5.35 2.71
C SER A 136 -2.75 4.43 3.13
N LEU A 137 -3.97 4.98 3.22
CA LEU A 137 -5.23 4.27 3.36
C LEU A 137 -5.42 3.46 4.66
N TYR A 138 -4.79 3.82 5.77
CA TYR A 138 -4.90 3.10 7.05
C TYR A 138 -6.32 3.17 7.66
N PHE A 139 -6.96 4.34 7.64
CA PHE A 139 -8.30 4.52 8.18
C PHE A 139 -9.41 4.13 7.20
N PHE A 140 -9.16 4.31 5.89
CA PHE A 140 -10.04 3.77 4.87
C PHE A 140 -10.13 2.25 4.95
N GLN A 141 -9.00 1.57 5.15
CA GLN A 141 -8.97 0.10 5.19
C GLN A 141 -9.69 -0.45 6.43
N HIS A 142 -9.57 0.22 7.57
CA HIS A 142 -10.38 -0.09 8.75
C HIS A 142 -11.88 0.03 8.47
N LEU A 143 -12.34 1.15 7.88
CA LEU A 143 -13.73 1.31 7.48
C LEU A 143 -14.19 0.23 6.51
N LEU A 144 -13.37 -0.10 5.52
CA LEU A 144 -13.70 -1.07 4.48
C LEU A 144 -13.90 -2.47 5.07
N ALA A 145 -12.96 -2.94 5.88
CA ALA A 145 -13.03 -4.26 6.47
C ALA A 145 -14.20 -4.41 7.46
N THR A 146 -14.42 -3.42 8.32
CA THR A 146 -15.55 -3.41 9.26
C THR A 146 -16.89 -3.34 8.54
N SER A 147 -16.95 -2.60 7.42
CA SER A 147 -18.16 -2.54 6.58
C SER A 147 -18.42 -3.88 5.87
N TYR A 148 -17.42 -4.61 5.39
CA TYR A 148 -17.61 -5.97 4.87
C TYR A 148 -18.19 -6.89 5.94
N ARG A 149 -17.65 -6.89 7.17
CA ARG A 149 -18.20 -7.69 8.28
C ARG A 149 -19.65 -7.36 8.63
N LYS A 150 -20.01 -6.09 8.51
CA LYS A 150 -21.37 -5.62 8.82
C LYS A 150 -22.40 -6.14 7.79
N HIS A 151 -22.04 -6.22 6.53
CA HIS A 151 -22.99 -6.47 5.43
C HIS A 151 -22.93 -7.89 4.87
N PHE A 152 -21.82 -8.60 5.09
CA PHE A 152 -21.59 -9.93 4.54
C PHE A 152 -21.20 -10.93 5.62
N ASP A 153 -21.49 -12.20 5.36
CA ASP A 153 -21.12 -13.30 6.26
C ASP A 153 -19.61 -13.62 6.09
N ILE A 154 -18.79 -12.97 6.91
CA ILE A 154 -17.35 -13.22 7.02
C ILE A 154 -17.12 -14.14 8.22
N PRO A 155 -16.38 -15.25 8.10
CA PRO A 155 -16.09 -16.14 9.23
C PRO A 155 -15.49 -15.35 10.40
N SER A 156 -15.98 -15.62 11.61
CA SER A 156 -15.61 -14.85 12.81
C SER A 156 -14.16 -15.05 13.26
N ASP A 157 -13.57 -16.18 12.90
CA ASP A 157 -12.18 -16.57 13.16
C ASP A 157 -11.17 -15.97 12.18
N TYR A 158 -11.64 -15.40 11.04
CA TYR A 158 -10.78 -14.70 10.08
C TYR A 158 -10.52 -13.28 10.55
N SER A 159 -9.31 -12.79 10.39
CA SER A 159 -8.95 -11.41 10.74
C SER A 159 -8.41 -10.63 9.54
N HIS A 160 -8.74 -9.34 9.50
CA HIS A 160 -8.08 -8.36 8.63
C HIS A 160 -6.97 -7.61 9.36
N LEU A 161 -6.90 -7.70 10.69
CA LEU A 161 -5.88 -7.13 11.54
C LEU A 161 -4.87 -8.19 11.98
N PHE A 162 -3.69 -7.75 12.34
CA PHE A 162 -2.57 -8.62 12.71
C PHE A 162 -2.01 -8.28 14.09
N GLY A 163 -1.12 -9.15 14.60
CA GLY A 163 -0.46 -8.91 15.87
C GLY A 163 -1.36 -8.97 17.11
N GLY A 164 -2.50 -9.65 17.00
CA GLY A 164 -3.49 -9.77 18.07
C GLY A 164 -4.34 -8.50 18.29
N LEU A 165 -4.29 -7.55 17.34
CA LEU A 165 -5.12 -6.34 17.41
C LEU A 165 -6.58 -6.67 17.08
N ASP A 166 -7.48 -6.13 17.89
CA ASP A 166 -8.88 -5.91 17.53
C ASP A 166 -9.07 -4.48 16.99
N GLU A 167 -10.32 -4.10 16.71
CA GLU A 167 -10.63 -2.80 16.11
C GLU A 167 -10.23 -1.63 17.02
N ASP A 168 -10.51 -1.74 18.33
CA ASP A 168 -10.19 -0.70 19.31
C ASP A 168 -8.67 -0.61 19.51
N GLY A 169 -7.99 -1.74 19.68
CA GLY A 169 -6.53 -1.79 19.79
C GLY A 169 -5.80 -1.26 18.55
N TYR A 170 -6.37 -1.45 17.36
CA TYR A 170 -5.85 -0.85 16.13
C TYR A 170 -5.98 0.68 16.14
N LEU A 171 -7.14 1.21 16.51
CA LEU A 171 -7.37 2.65 16.58
C LEU A 171 -6.52 3.31 17.67
N ASP A 172 -6.36 2.65 18.82
CA ASP A 172 -5.48 3.11 19.90
C ASP A 172 -4.02 3.16 19.46
N LEU A 173 -3.53 2.11 18.78
CA LEU A 173 -2.20 2.10 18.21
C LEU A 173 -1.99 3.25 17.22
N MET A 174 -2.94 3.49 16.33
CA MET A 174 -2.85 4.57 15.35
C MET A 174 -2.89 5.95 16.04
N ARG A 175 -3.64 6.10 17.13
CA ARG A 175 -3.66 7.30 17.97
C ARG A 175 -2.29 7.53 18.61
N ASP A 176 -1.73 6.53 19.25
CA ASP A 176 -0.40 6.61 19.87
C ASP A 176 0.69 7.02 18.88
N VAL A 177 0.66 6.44 17.68
CA VAL A 177 1.67 6.72 16.65
C VAL A 177 1.52 8.13 16.08
N ILE A 178 0.29 8.55 15.77
CA ILE A 178 0.04 9.81 15.04
C ILE A 178 -0.05 10.98 16.01
N ILE A 179 -0.82 10.86 17.08
CA ILE A 179 -1.04 11.94 18.05
C ILE A 179 0.07 11.95 19.11
N GLY A 180 0.45 10.75 19.63
CA GLY A 180 1.39 10.66 20.77
C GLY A 180 0.84 11.42 21.97
N ASP A 181 1.72 12.17 22.64
CA ASP A 181 1.38 12.98 23.81
C ASP A 181 0.84 14.38 23.48
N SER A 182 0.69 14.71 22.17
CA SER A 182 0.21 16.02 21.74
C SER A 182 -1.31 16.15 21.83
N ASN A 183 -1.81 17.38 21.93
CA ASN A 183 -3.23 17.62 21.75
C ASN A 183 -3.61 17.42 20.27
N PRO A 184 -4.74 16.79 19.95
CA PRO A 184 -5.16 16.59 18.56
C PRO A 184 -5.20 17.86 17.70
N GLU A 185 -5.52 19.02 18.28
CA GLU A 185 -5.50 20.31 17.56
C GLU A 185 -4.08 20.74 17.12
N ASN A 186 -3.02 20.26 17.82
CA ASN A 186 -1.62 20.55 17.50
C ASN A 186 -1.02 19.52 16.52
N VAL A 187 -1.81 18.53 16.07
CA VAL A 187 -1.41 17.52 15.10
C VAL A 187 -2.12 17.77 13.77
N VAL A 188 -1.38 17.87 12.69
CA VAL A 188 -1.96 18.10 11.37
C VAL A 188 -1.68 16.95 10.43
N LEU A 189 -2.71 16.45 9.73
CA LEU A 189 -2.55 15.69 8.50
C LEU A 189 -2.30 16.70 7.39
N LEU A 190 -1.10 16.65 6.81
CA LEU A 190 -0.63 17.59 5.83
C LEU A 190 -0.70 17.00 4.43
N GLU A 191 -1.39 17.69 3.52
CA GLU A 191 -1.57 17.26 2.13
C GLU A 191 -1.64 18.47 1.18
N ILE A 192 -1.60 18.23 -0.12
CA ILE A 192 -1.84 19.22 -1.18
C ILE A 192 -3.31 19.16 -1.56
N GLU A 193 -4.06 20.24 -1.29
CA GLU A 193 -5.50 20.33 -1.59
C GLU A 193 -6.25 19.05 -1.20
N PRO A 194 -6.28 18.67 0.09
CA PRO A 194 -6.81 17.38 0.56
C PRO A 194 -8.22 17.08 0.07
N GLU A 195 -9.06 18.09 -0.15
CA GLU A 195 -10.43 17.96 -0.64
C GLU A 195 -10.48 17.45 -2.10
N LYS A 196 -9.41 17.64 -2.88
CA LYS A 196 -9.32 17.20 -4.28
C LYS A 196 -8.66 15.83 -4.43
N GLN A 197 -8.05 15.29 -3.38
CA GLN A 197 -7.37 14.02 -3.43
C GLN A 197 -8.34 12.83 -3.59
N ASN A 198 -7.98 11.88 -4.43
CA ASN A 198 -8.79 10.67 -4.60
C ASN A 198 -8.86 9.84 -3.31
N THR A 199 -7.82 9.90 -2.47
CA THR A 199 -7.72 9.18 -1.20
C THR A 199 -8.30 9.96 -0.01
N ARG A 200 -9.00 11.07 -0.22
CA ARG A 200 -9.51 11.94 0.85
C ARG A 200 -10.41 11.26 1.89
N ILE A 201 -11.05 10.17 1.51
CA ILE A 201 -11.84 9.36 2.47
C ILE A 201 -10.97 8.86 3.63
N ASP A 202 -9.70 8.55 3.40
CA ASP A 202 -8.73 8.18 4.44
C ASP A 202 -8.44 9.36 5.38
N PHE A 203 -8.35 10.57 4.84
CA PHE A 203 -8.10 11.79 5.61
C PHE A 203 -9.28 12.13 6.52
N TRP A 204 -10.51 11.98 6.01
CA TRP A 204 -11.72 12.19 6.80
C TRP A 204 -11.90 11.12 7.88
N GLY A 205 -11.51 9.88 7.57
CA GLY A 205 -11.42 8.80 8.56
C GLY A 205 -10.43 9.12 9.66
N THR A 206 -9.22 9.53 9.29
CA THR A 206 -8.19 9.97 10.24
C THR A 206 -8.70 11.08 11.16
N ARG A 207 -9.29 12.13 10.58
CA ARG A 207 -9.89 13.23 11.35
C ARG A 207 -10.99 12.75 12.31
N LYS A 208 -11.88 11.88 11.84
CA LYS A 208 -13.00 11.37 12.64
C LYS A 208 -12.53 10.58 13.86
N HIS A 209 -11.54 9.71 13.70
CA HIS A 209 -11.07 8.84 14.77
C HIS A 209 -10.05 9.50 15.69
N LEU A 210 -9.23 10.41 15.17
CA LEU A 210 -8.14 11.03 15.94
C LEU A 210 -8.41 12.47 16.37
N GLY A 211 -9.34 13.18 15.75
CA GLY A 211 -9.66 14.56 16.08
C GLY A 211 -8.67 15.61 15.56
N LEU A 212 -7.64 15.19 14.81
CA LEU A 212 -6.64 16.08 14.23
C LEU A 212 -7.18 16.96 13.09
N LYS A 213 -6.42 17.98 12.71
CA LYS A 213 -6.75 18.84 11.57
C LYS A 213 -6.19 18.27 10.27
N VAL A 214 -7.00 18.30 9.21
CA VAL A 214 -6.58 18.03 7.83
C VAL A 214 -6.33 19.37 7.16
N LEU A 215 -5.11 19.63 6.74
CA LEU A 215 -4.72 20.94 6.21
C LEU A 215 -3.97 20.83 4.88
N CYS A 216 -4.29 21.74 3.98
CA CYS A 216 -3.44 22.00 2.82
C CYS A 216 -2.12 22.67 3.26
N LEU A 217 -1.01 22.30 2.61
CA LEU A 217 0.30 22.93 2.82
C LEU A 217 0.21 24.48 2.76
N SER A 218 -0.64 25.02 1.89
CA SER A 218 -0.86 26.46 1.75
C SER A 218 -1.46 27.16 2.99
N LYS A 219 -1.92 26.40 3.97
CA LYS A 219 -2.51 26.93 5.21
C LYS A 219 -1.52 26.96 6.39
N LEU A 220 -0.38 26.29 6.26
CA LEU A 220 0.67 26.35 7.26
C LEU A 220 1.52 27.61 7.11
N LYS A 221 1.83 28.19 8.25
CA LYS A 221 2.66 29.39 8.38
C LYS A 221 3.86 29.07 9.27
N LYS A 222 4.97 29.77 9.04
CA LYS A 222 6.22 29.59 9.78
C LYS A 222 6.69 30.91 10.39
N GLU A 223 7.08 30.86 11.64
CA GLU A 223 7.75 31.95 12.35
C GLU A 223 8.97 31.41 13.09
N GLY A 224 10.15 31.80 12.67
CA GLY A 224 11.38 31.16 13.14
C GLY A 224 11.37 29.67 12.74
N ARG A 225 11.39 28.75 13.71
CA ARG A 225 11.25 27.28 13.51
C ARG A 225 9.88 26.76 13.90
N GLU A 226 8.97 27.62 14.38
CA GLU A 226 7.63 27.24 14.81
C GLU A 226 6.66 27.25 13.63
N LEU A 227 5.91 26.16 13.48
CA LEU A 227 4.79 26.06 12.55
C LEU A 227 3.47 26.33 13.26
N TYR A 228 2.56 26.98 12.55
CA TYR A 228 1.22 27.21 13.05
C TYR A 228 0.22 27.33 11.89
N TYR A 229 -1.06 27.19 12.22
CA TYR A 229 -2.16 27.55 11.34
C TYR A 229 -3.13 28.49 12.04
N LEU A 230 -4.03 29.11 11.31
CA LEU A 230 -5.14 29.89 11.87
C LEU A 230 -6.39 29.02 11.82
N ASP A 231 -7.07 28.87 12.97
CA ASP A 231 -8.35 28.19 13.04
C ASP A 231 -9.48 29.05 12.42
N GLU A 232 -10.70 28.54 12.46
CA GLU A 232 -11.90 29.18 11.88
C GLU A 232 -12.21 30.55 12.50
N ASN A 233 -11.72 30.78 13.73
CA ASN A 233 -11.88 32.04 14.46
C ASN A 233 -10.68 32.99 14.30
N GLY A 234 -9.69 32.61 13.50
CA GLY A 234 -8.45 33.35 13.32
C GLY A 234 -7.44 33.21 14.47
N ARG A 235 -7.68 32.26 15.42
CA ARG A 235 -6.76 31.96 16.52
C ARG A 235 -5.55 31.19 15.97
N ARG A 236 -4.36 31.62 16.36
CA ARG A 236 -3.11 30.91 16.05
C ARG A 236 -3.06 29.59 16.87
N VAL A 237 -2.88 28.48 16.18
CA VAL A 237 -2.67 27.15 16.76
C VAL A 237 -1.32 26.61 16.33
N GLY A 238 -0.46 26.28 17.29
CA GLY A 238 0.86 25.71 17.03
C GLY A 238 0.78 24.28 16.51
N VAL A 239 1.69 23.91 15.63
CA VAL A 239 1.81 22.53 15.11
C VAL A 239 2.99 21.85 15.78
N GLU A 240 2.71 20.78 16.51
CA GLU A 240 3.71 19.97 17.21
C GLU A 240 4.09 18.71 16.42
N ARG A 241 3.13 18.15 15.65
CA ARG A 241 3.34 16.94 14.85
C ARG A 241 2.70 17.07 13.47
N ILE A 242 3.37 16.51 12.47
CA ILE A 242 2.92 16.50 11.08
C ILE A 242 2.75 15.05 10.63
N TYR A 243 1.50 14.60 10.47
CA TYR A 243 1.19 13.36 9.76
C TYR A 243 1.26 13.63 8.28
N ASN A 244 2.41 13.28 7.67
CA ASN A 244 2.74 13.67 6.31
C ASN A 244 2.07 12.76 5.28
N ARG A 245 1.36 13.40 4.34
CA ARG A 245 0.76 12.74 3.17
C ARG A 245 1.30 13.32 1.84
N ILE A 246 2.10 14.37 1.90
CA ILE A 246 2.69 15.01 0.72
C ILE A 246 3.82 14.14 0.16
N ILE A 247 3.81 13.98 -1.16
CA ILE A 247 4.89 13.37 -1.93
C ILE A 247 5.52 14.40 -2.85
N PHE A 248 6.84 14.32 -3.01
CA PHE A 248 7.59 15.34 -3.77
C PHE A 248 7.17 15.42 -5.24
N ASP A 249 6.89 14.29 -5.90
CA ASP A 249 6.42 14.26 -7.29
C ASP A 249 5.16 15.09 -7.54
N GLU A 250 4.26 15.15 -6.56
CA GLU A 250 3.07 15.99 -6.62
C GLU A 250 3.40 17.44 -6.30
N LEU A 251 4.24 17.66 -5.29
CA LEU A 251 4.63 18.99 -4.86
C LEU A 251 5.39 19.77 -5.95
N GLU A 252 6.29 19.11 -6.68
CA GLU A 252 7.04 19.70 -7.78
C GLU A 252 6.14 20.17 -8.94
N LYS A 253 5.04 19.46 -9.19
CA LYS A 253 4.04 19.83 -10.21
C LYS A 253 3.15 21.00 -9.78
N ARG A 254 3.25 21.44 -8.53
CA ARG A 254 2.38 22.45 -7.91
C ARG A 254 3.15 23.73 -7.53
N ALA A 255 3.96 24.24 -8.46
CA ALA A 255 4.60 25.55 -8.32
C ALA A 255 3.58 26.70 -8.19
N ASP A 256 2.33 26.49 -8.62
CA ASP A 256 1.19 27.39 -8.47
C ASP A 256 0.67 27.52 -7.04
N LEU A 257 0.96 26.53 -6.16
CA LEU A 257 0.43 26.50 -4.80
C LEU A 257 1.09 27.58 -3.94
N PRO A 258 0.35 28.58 -3.46
CA PRO A 258 0.90 29.58 -2.55
C PRO A 258 1.28 28.91 -1.22
N ARG A 259 2.50 29.16 -0.74
CA ARG A 259 2.98 28.58 0.52
C ARG A 259 3.93 29.56 1.22
N GLU A 260 3.75 29.71 2.53
CA GLU A 260 4.62 30.51 3.38
C GLU A 260 5.71 29.66 4.05
N TRP A 261 5.65 28.35 3.88
CA TRP A 261 6.62 27.38 4.40
C TRP A 261 7.01 26.37 3.31
N ASP A 262 8.29 26.02 3.30
CA ASP A 262 8.86 24.97 2.46
C ASP A 262 9.28 23.79 3.32
N LEU A 263 8.94 22.56 2.90
CA LEU A 263 9.29 21.32 3.59
C LEU A 263 10.81 21.17 3.81
N LEU A 264 11.62 21.81 2.95
CA LEU A 264 13.08 21.78 3.04
C LEU A 264 13.65 22.69 4.15
N SER A 265 12.80 23.52 4.77
CA SER A 265 13.24 24.38 5.88
C SER A 265 13.02 23.69 7.23
N GLU A 266 14.00 23.88 8.12
CA GLU A 266 14.00 23.30 9.47
C GLU A 266 12.83 23.82 10.32
N VAL A 267 12.18 22.91 11.03
CA VAL A 267 11.03 23.17 11.92
C VAL A 267 11.16 22.39 13.21
N ASN A 268 10.46 22.83 14.27
CA ASN A 268 10.41 22.15 15.56
C ASN A 268 9.32 21.05 15.61
N ALA A 269 8.40 21.00 14.65
CA ALA A 269 7.36 19.99 14.60
C ALA A 269 7.97 18.61 14.29
N ALA A 270 7.50 17.57 15.00
CA ALA A 270 7.91 16.20 14.76
C ALA A 270 7.20 15.60 13.54
N TRP A 271 7.94 14.92 12.70
CA TRP A 271 7.37 14.19 11.58
C TRP A 271 6.75 12.85 12.01
N VAL A 272 5.57 12.57 11.52
CA VAL A 272 4.96 11.23 11.55
C VAL A 272 4.87 10.75 10.10
N GLY A 273 5.86 9.98 9.68
CA GLY A 273 6.15 9.69 8.28
C GLY A 273 7.03 10.78 7.66
N HIS A 274 8.33 10.78 8.02
CA HIS A 274 9.28 11.76 7.50
C HIS A 274 9.43 11.66 5.98
N PRO A 275 9.41 12.77 5.23
CA PRO A 275 9.40 12.78 3.76
C PRO A 275 10.55 12.03 3.09
N ASN A 276 11.76 12.01 3.70
CA ASN A 276 12.92 11.34 3.13
C ASN A 276 12.73 9.82 2.97
N TRP A 277 11.90 9.20 3.82
CA TRP A 277 11.63 7.76 3.75
C TRP A 277 10.83 7.35 2.52
N PHE A 278 10.16 8.30 1.87
CA PHE A 278 9.56 8.12 0.57
C PHE A 278 10.59 7.67 -0.49
N PHE A 279 11.78 8.25 -0.45
CA PHE A 279 12.88 7.90 -1.37
C PHE A 279 13.61 6.65 -0.92
N ARG A 280 13.96 6.55 0.38
CA ARG A 280 14.76 5.45 0.92
C ARG A 280 14.08 4.10 0.80
N ILE A 281 12.77 4.04 1.05
CA ILE A 281 11.93 2.84 0.91
C ILE A 281 11.05 3.00 -0.32
N SER A 282 11.57 2.58 -1.44
CA SER A 282 10.96 2.71 -2.77
C SER A 282 11.45 1.55 -3.67
N LYS A 283 11.24 1.66 -4.95
CA LYS A 283 11.82 0.72 -5.94
C LYS A 283 13.35 0.67 -5.88
N HIS A 284 14.02 1.73 -5.39
CA HIS A 284 15.46 1.76 -5.16
C HIS A 284 15.94 0.66 -4.21
N SER A 285 15.11 0.26 -3.24
CA SER A 285 15.52 -0.74 -2.25
C SER A 285 15.39 -2.18 -2.74
N LEU A 286 14.67 -2.43 -3.84
CA LEU A 286 14.39 -3.77 -4.35
C LEU A 286 15.66 -4.57 -4.72
N PRO A 287 16.71 -3.99 -5.36
CA PRO A 287 17.94 -4.70 -5.69
C PRO A 287 18.72 -5.23 -4.47
N PHE A 288 18.46 -4.71 -3.28
CA PHE A 288 19.16 -5.14 -2.05
C PHE A 288 18.51 -6.35 -1.36
N ILE A 289 17.33 -6.79 -1.81
CA ILE A 289 16.53 -7.81 -1.15
C ILE A 289 16.68 -9.14 -1.89
N ASN A 290 17.21 -10.14 -1.18
CA ASN A 290 17.31 -11.51 -1.70
C ASN A 290 16.32 -12.40 -0.94
N SER A 291 15.18 -12.69 -1.57
CA SER A 291 14.12 -13.56 -1.05
C SER A 291 13.38 -14.21 -2.21
N GLU A 292 12.87 -15.42 -2.01
CA GLU A 292 12.02 -16.12 -3.01
C GLU A 292 10.72 -15.36 -3.31
N PHE A 293 10.31 -14.44 -2.42
CA PHE A 293 9.12 -13.61 -2.55
C PHE A 293 9.38 -12.24 -3.18
N VAL A 294 10.62 -11.96 -3.57
CA VAL A 294 11.02 -10.71 -4.22
C VAL A 294 11.60 -11.04 -5.59
N PRO A 295 10.96 -10.59 -6.68
CA PRO A 295 11.47 -10.85 -8.02
C PRO A 295 12.88 -10.29 -8.19
N GLU A 296 13.73 -11.02 -8.89
CA GLU A 296 15.09 -10.57 -9.24
C GLU A 296 15.04 -9.14 -9.80
N THR A 297 15.85 -8.25 -9.22
CA THR A 297 15.81 -6.83 -9.55
C THR A 297 17.23 -6.27 -9.61
N HIS A 298 17.53 -5.50 -10.66
CA HIS A 298 18.82 -4.84 -10.87
C HIS A 298 18.63 -3.37 -11.18
N PHE A 299 19.57 -2.53 -10.77
CA PHE A 299 19.70 -1.20 -11.37
C PHE A 299 20.11 -1.34 -12.83
N VAL A 300 19.53 -0.53 -13.70
CA VAL A 300 19.92 -0.55 -15.12
C VAL A 300 21.38 -0.13 -15.30
N SER A 301 21.89 0.77 -14.43
CA SER A 301 23.31 1.17 -14.39
C SER A 301 24.27 0.02 -14.08
N ASP A 302 23.84 -1.02 -13.39
CA ASP A 302 24.68 -2.11 -12.90
C ASP A 302 24.67 -3.33 -13.85
N LEU A 303 23.87 -3.27 -14.91
CA LEU A 303 23.77 -4.36 -15.87
C LEU A 303 25.08 -4.52 -16.64
N LYS A 304 25.68 -5.71 -16.56
CA LYS A 304 26.86 -6.08 -17.38
C LYS A 304 26.50 -6.34 -18.84
N SER A 305 25.28 -6.81 -19.08
CA SER A 305 24.67 -7.04 -20.39
C SER A 305 23.16 -6.99 -20.27
N ILE A 306 22.49 -6.61 -21.36
CA ILE A 306 21.03 -6.69 -21.43
C ILE A 306 20.61 -8.16 -21.43
N PRO A 307 19.62 -8.57 -20.62
CA PRO A 307 19.11 -9.94 -20.61
C PRO A 307 18.71 -10.43 -22.00
N ASP A 308 18.86 -11.75 -22.24
CA ASP A 308 18.48 -12.35 -23.53
C ASP A 308 16.97 -12.52 -23.69
N ASP A 309 16.21 -12.42 -22.59
CA ASP A 309 14.76 -12.58 -22.50
C ASP A 309 14.06 -11.28 -21.98
N PRO A 310 14.24 -10.12 -22.65
CA PRO A 310 13.76 -8.82 -22.15
C PRO A 310 12.23 -8.78 -21.93
N GLU A 311 11.45 -9.56 -22.67
CA GLU A 311 10.00 -9.70 -22.53
C GLU A 311 9.56 -10.24 -21.14
N ASN A 312 10.46 -10.90 -20.43
CA ASN A 312 10.26 -11.42 -19.07
C ASN A 312 10.70 -10.44 -17.99
N TRP A 313 10.95 -9.20 -18.35
CA TRP A 313 11.34 -8.14 -17.44
C TRP A 313 10.41 -6.94 -17.55
N VAL A 314 10.44 -6.10 -16.53
CA VAL A 314 9.70 -4.83 -16.44
C VAL A 314 10.70 -3.73 -16.14
N LEU A 315 10.69 -2.68 -16.96
CA LEU A 315 11.51 -1.49 -16.75
C LEU A 315 10.72 -0.47 -15.94
N LYS A 316 11.26 -0.05 -14.80
CA LYS A 316 10.57 0.83 -13.85
C LYS A 316 11.46 2.02 -13.47
N PRO A 317 10.97 3.26 -13.57
CA PRO A 317 11.65 4.41 -12.95
C PRO A 317 11.59 4.28 -11.43
N LEU A 318 12.65 4.71 -10.72
CA LEU A 318 12.76 4.57 -9.26
C LEU A 318 11.67 5.33 -8.51
N PHE A 319 11.44 6.58 -8.89
CA PHE A 319 10.56 7.50 -8.18
C PHE A 319 9.36 7.85 -9.04
N SER A 320 8.38 6.94 -9.10
CA SER A 320 7.14 7.16 -9.84
C SER A 320 5.98 6.47 -9.12
N PHE A 321 4.78 7.04 -9.22
CA PHE A 321 3.55 6.55 -8.60
C PHE A 321 2.56 5.99 -9.60
N SER A 322 1.65 5.16 -9.10
CA SER A 322 0.50 4.64 -9.86
C SER A 322 0.89 4.01 -11.20
N GLY A 323 2.07 3.42 -11.27
CA GLY A 323 2.59 2.76 -12.48
C GLY A 323 3.00 3.74 -13.60
N GLN A 324 3.21 5.03 -13.30
CA GLN A 324 3.71 5.99 -14.29
C GLN A 324 5.12 5.58 -14.73
N GLY A 325 5.36 5.57 -16.07
CA GLY A 325 6.65 5.23 -16.65
C GLY A 325 7.05 3.75 -16.55
N VAL A 326 6.23 2.89 -15.95
CA VAL A 326 6.45 1.44 -15.93
C VAL A 326 6.18 0.88 -17.32
N GLN A 327 7.17 0.19 -17.89
CA GLN A 327 7.10 -0.44 -19.20
C GLN A 327 7.13 -1.97 -19.02
N ILE A 328 6.10 -2.63 -19.55
CA ILE A 328 5.98 -4.09 -19.67
C ILE A 328 6.12 -4.49 -21.13
N ASN A 329 6.43 -5.75 -21.41
CA ASN A 329 6.66 -6.26 -22.77
C ASN A 329 7.76 -5.48 -23.50
N ILE A 330 8.86 -5.23 -22.78
CA ILE A 330 10.01 -4.46 -23.24
C ILE A 330 10.90 -5.27 -24.20
N THR A 331 11.65 -4.53 -25.01
CA THR A 331 12.67 -5.05 -25.94
C THR A 331 14.07 -4.69 -25.45
N ARG A 332 15.10 -5.25 -26.12
CA ARG A 332 16.49 -4.85 -25.87
C ARG A 332 16.73 -3.37 -26.15
N ASP A 333 16.07 -2.83 -27.18
CA ASP A 333 16.21 -1.42 -27.57
C ASP A 333 15.60 -0.48 -26.53
N ASP A 334 14.49 -0.88 -25.87
CA ASP A 334 13.88 -0.10 -24.79
C ASP A 334 14.85 0.05 -23.61
N ILE A 335 15.57 -1.04 -23.25
CA ILE A 335 16.56 -0.99 -22.17
C ILE A 335 17.79 -0.15 -22.62
N ALA A 336 18.27 -0.35 -23.85
CA ALA A 336 19.44 0.36 -24.37
C ALA A 336 19.20 1.86 -24.54
N SER A 337 17.95 2.27 -24.77
CA SER A 337 17.56 3.68 -24.95
C SER A 337 17.41 4.48 -23.66
N VAL A 338 17.54 3.84 -22.49
CA VAL A 338 17.47 4.54 -21.20
C VAL A 338 18.63 5.53 -21.06
N THR A 339 18.31 6.82 -21.05
CA THR A 339 19.32 7.91 -20.98
C THR A 339 19.81 8.19 -19.57
N ASP A 340 19.07 7.78 -18.54
CA ASP A 340 19.39 7.95 -17.13
C ASP A 340 19.29 6.60 -16.37
N PRO A 341 20.24 5.65 -16.63
CA PRO A 341 20.16 4.29 -16.13
C PRO A 341 20.24 4.18 -14.60
N GLY A 342 20.78 5.18 -13.91
CA GLY A 342 20.83 5.25 -12.45
C GLY A 342 19.45 5.45 -11.81
N ASN A 343 18.47 5.97 -12.56
CA ASN A 343 17.10 6.19 -12.10
C ASN A 343 16.10 5.11 -12.57
N TYR A 344 16.59 3.97 -13.04
CA TYR A 344 15.76 2.86 -13.48
C TYR A 344 16.21 1.54 -12.87
N ILE A 345 15.22 0.68 -12.61
CA ILE A 345 15.43 -0.74 -12.31
C ILE A 345 14.82 -1.61 -13.40
N LEU A 346 15.45 -2.77 -13.58
CA LEU A 346 14.94 -3.89 -14.34
C LEU A 346 14.54 -5.00 -13.37
N GLN A 347 13.25 -5.35 -13.31
CA GLN A 347 12.70 -6.36 -12.41
C GLN A 347 12.10 -7.52 -13.19
N ARG A 348 12.28 -8.75 -12.73
CA ARG A 348 11.59 -9.92 -13.29
C ARG A 348 10.08 -9.69 -13.28
N LYS A 349 9.45 -10.01 -14.42
CA LYS A 349 8.00 -9.87 -14.60
C LYS A 349 7.26 -10.81 -13.68
N VAL A 350 6.26 -10.28 -12.98
CA VAL A 350 5.39 -11.03 -12.09
C VAL A 350 4.12 -11.43 -12.85
N GLU A 351 3.80 -12.72 -12.81
CA GLU A 351 2.60 -13.25 -13.43
C GLU A 351 1.51 -13.46 -12.39
N TYR A 352 0.56 -12.52 -12.34
CA TYR A 352 -0.60 -12.62 -11.46
C TYR A 352 -1.52 -13.76 -11.88
N VAL A 353 -2.02 -14.49 -10.90
CA VAL A 353 -3.03 -15.51 -11.14
C VAL A 353 -4.44 -15.01 -10.80
N ALA A 354 -5.41 -15.34 -11.64
CA ALA A 354 -6.82 -15.08 -11.37
C ALA A 354 -7.38 -16.14 -10.40
N GLY A 355 -7.06 -15.95 -9.10
CA GLY A 355 -7.36 -16.92 -8.03
C GLY A 355 -8.59 -16.59 -7.20
N VAL A 356 -9.26 -15.44 -7.43
CA VAL A 356 -10.46 -15.04 -6.71
C VAL A 356 -11.69 -15.26 -7.58
N GLU A 357 -12.42 -16.35 -7.31
CA GLU A 357 -13.66 -16.67 -8.01
C GLU A 357 -14.73 -15.61 -7.74
N THR A 358 -15.45 -15.21 -8.79
CA THR A 358 -16.58 -14.29 -8.73
C THR A 358 -17.90 -15.04 -8.90
N ILE A 359 -19.05 -14.34 -8.88
CA ILE A 359 -20.35 -14.98 -9.22
C ILE A 359 -20.38 -15.47 -10.66
N ASN A 360 -19.53 -14.92 -11.55
CA ASN A 360 -19.27 -15.49 -12.86
C ASN A 360 -17.97 -16.30 -12.83
N PRO A 361 -18.02 -17.65 -12.74
CA PRO A 361 -16.84 -18.48 -12.63
C PRO A 361 -15.87 -18.42 -13.82
N GLU A 362 -16.34 -17.97 -14.98
CA GLU A 362 -15.52 -17.80 -16.18
C GLU A 362 -14.65 -16.54 -16.12
N GLU A 363 -14.92 -15.64 -15.18
CA GLU A 363 -14.22 -14.37 -15.03
C GLU A 363 -13.66 -14.15 -13.62
N PRO A 364 -12.75 -15.00 -13.14
CA PRO A 364 -12.12 -14.80 -11.85
C PRO A 364 -11.24 -13.55 -11.82
N SER A 365 -11.06 -12.96 -10.64
CA SER A 365 -10.22 -11.79 -10.46
C SER A 365 -8.83 -12.16 -9.96
N LYS A 366 -7.84 -11.38 -10.38
CA LYS A 366 -6.49 -11.30 -9.79
C LYS A 366 -6.55 -10.44 -8.54
N CYS A 367 -5.61 -10.63 -7.63
CA CYS A 367 -5.46 -9.73 -6.51
C CYS A 367 -3.99 -9.39 -6.20
N GLU A 368 -3.83 -8.23 -5.61
CA GLU A 368 -2.60 -7.75 -4.99
C GLU A 368 -2.91 -7.43 -3.54
N ILE A 369 -2.07 -7.90 -2.63
CA ILE A 369 -2.25 -7.72 -1.19
C ILE A 369 -1.14 -6.81 -0.68
N ARG A 370 -1.53 -5.66 -0.14
CA ARG A 370 -0.66 -4.74 0.57
C ARG A 370 -0.61 -5.13 2.04
N MET A 371 0.56 -5.47 2.52
CA MET A 371 0.82 -5.70 3.93
C MET A 371 1.23 -4.37 4.58
N MET A 372 0.45 -3.93 5.57
CA MET A 372 0.56 -2.58 6.15
C MET A 372 1.15 -2.65 7.55
N MET A 373 2.26 -1.97 7.74
CA MET A 373 3.03 -1.99 8.98
C MET A 373 3.17 -0.60 9.59
N VAL A 374 3.34 -0.60 10.90
CA VAL A 374 3.71 0.57 11.70
C VAL A 374 5.02 0.27 12.43
N TRP A 375 5.89 1.27 12.51
CA TRP A 375 7.15 1.17 13.25
C TRP A 375 7.26 2.32 14.23
N ARG A 376 7.01 2.03 15.49
CA ARG A 376 7.17 2.99 16.59
C ARG A 376 8.66 3.16 16.90
N ARG A 377 9.03 4.35 17.36
CA ARG A 377 10.42 4.69 17.65
C ARG A 377 11.09 3.73 18.65
N GLU A 378 10.33 3.22 19.62
CA GLU A 378 10.81 2.30 20.65
C GLU A 378 10.79 0.81 20.24
N TRP A 379 10.38 0.49 18.99
CA TRP A 379 10.37 -0.89 18.51
C TRP A 379 11.61 -1.20 17.68
N ASP A 380 12.18 -2.37 17.88
CA ASP A 380 13.35 -2.84 17.12
C ASP A 380 13.03 -3.11 15.64
N LYS A 381 11.75 -3.34 15.31
CA LYS A 381 11.29 -3.65 13.93
C LYS A 381 9.85 -3.21 13.71
N PRO A 382 9.45 -2.99 12.43
CA PRO A 382 8.06 -2.71 12.08
C PRO A 382 7.15 -3.90 12.43
N ARG A 383 5.90 -3.61 12.81
CA ARG A 383 4.89 -4.61 13.10
C ARG A 383 3.77 -4.53 12.08
N LEU A 384 3.38 -5.68 11.57
CA LEU A 384 2.24 -5.82 10.70
C LEU A 384 0.96 -5.56 11.49
N VAL A 385 0.09 -4.69 10.97
CA VAL A 385 -1.12 -4.23 11.68
C VAL A 385 -2.40 -4.40 10.86
N ASN A 386 -2.34 -4.22 9.54
CA ASN A 386 -3.51 -4.24 8.65
C ASN A 386 -3.11 -4.69 7.24
N ASN A 387 -4.07 -4.81 6.35
CA ASN A 387 -3.85 -5.10 4.93
C ASN A 387 -4.80 -4.30 4.05
N LEU A 388 -4.45 -4.16 2.78
CA LEU A 388 -5.30 -3.64 1.72
C LEU A 388 -5.21 -4.59 0.53
N VAL A 389 -6.33 -4.82 -0.14
CA VAL A 389 -6.34 -5.61 -1.36
C VAL A 389 -6.76 -4.76 -2.55
N ARG A 390 -6.09 -4.95 -3.65
CA ARG A 390 -6.51 -4.43 -4.97
C ARG A 390 -6.90 -5.60 -5.87
N MET A 391 -8.12 -5.58 -6.38
CA MET A 391 -8.62 -6.62 -7.28
C MET A 391 -8.67 -6.13 -8.72
N SER A 392 -8.32 -7.00 -9.67
CA SER A 392 -8.22 -6.67 -11.08
C SER A 392 -8.59 -7.84 -11.98
N LYS A 393 -9.22 -7.53 -13.11
CA LYS A 393 -9.39 -8.42 -14.27
C LYS A 393 -8.59 -7.92 -15.48
N GLY A 394 -7.90 -6.80 -15.33
CA GLY A 394 -7.06 -6.18 -16.35
C GLY A 394 -5.67 -6.79 -16.46
N GLU A 395 -4.88 -6.32 -17.41
CA GLU A 395 -3.48 -6.70 -17.59
C GLU A 395 -2.64 -6.23 -16.38
N MET A 396 -2.87 -5.00 -15.94
CA MET A 396 -2.26 -4.43 -14.74
C MET A 396 -3.30 -4.16 -13.64
N VAL A 397 -2.84 -4.14 -12.40
CA VAL A 397 -3.65 -3.73 -11.25
C VAL A 397 -3.72 -2.20 -11.22
N GLY A 398 -4.87 -1.63 -11.55
CA GLY A 398 -5.10 -0.20 -11.58
C GLY A 398 -6.48 0.19 -12.12
N VAL A 399 -6.96 1.36 -11.71
CA VAL A 399 -8.33 1.82 -12.05
C VAL A 399 -8.56 1.88 -13.56
N ARG A 400 -7.60 2.40 -14.33
CA ARG A 400 -7.73 2.56 -15.80
C ARG A 400 -7.87 1.24 -16.55
N TYR A 401 -7.27 0.14 -16.04
CA TYR A 401 -7.32 -1.18 -16.66
C TYR A 401 -8.59 -1.97 -16.32
N ASN A 402 -9.39 -1.46 -15.39
CA ASN A 402 -10.58 -2.11 -14.84
C ASN A 402 -11.87 -1.31 -15.08
N LYS A 403 -11.82 -0.27 -15.92
CA LYS A 403 -12.99 0.58 -16.22
C LYS A 403 -14.12 -0.26 -16.83
N GLY A 404 -15.32 -0.16 -16.25
CA GLY A 404 -16.51 -0.88 -16.71
C GLY A 404 -16.55 -2.36 -16.36
N ARG A 405 -15.62 -2.85 -15.51
CA ARG A 405 -15.61 -4.23 -14.99
C ARG A 405 -16.18 -4.27 -13.57
N ASP A 406 -16.77 -5.40 -13.23
CA ASP A 406 -17.26 -5.76 -11.90
C ASP A 406 -16.26 -6.66 -11.15
N TRP A 407 -16.45 -6.83 -9.83
CA TRP A 407 -15.60 -7.65 -8.95
C TRP A 407 -14.12 -7.24 -9.00
N VAL A 408 -13.91 -5.95 -9.11
CA VAL A 408 -12.59 -5.29 -9.15
C VAL A 408 -12.60 -4.02 -8.30
N GLY A 409 -11.42 -3.51 -7.97
CA GLY A 409 -11.26 -2.29 -7.18
C GLY A 409 -10.61 -2.54 -5.83
N SER A 410 -10.81 -1.61 -4.90
CA SER A 410 -10.29 -1.71 -3.54
C SER A 410 -11.06 -2.74 -2.73
N SER A 411 -10.37 -3.56 -1.96
CA SER A 411 -10.93 -4.64 -1.16
C SER A 411 -10.14 -4.84 0.14
N ALA A 412 -10.58 -5.78 0.99
CA ALA A 412 -9.92 -6.20 2.21
C ALA A 412 -9.59 -7.70 2.17
N GLY A 413 -8.45 -8.08 2.71
CA GLY A 413 -8.10 -9.47 2.96
C GLY A 413 -8.58 -9.90 4.35
N PHE A 414 -9.23 -11.04 4.41
CA PHE A 414 -9.54 -11.74 5.66
C PHE A 414 -8.73 -13.03 5.71
N PHE A 415 -7.87 -13.12 6.69
CA PHE A 415 -6.85 -14.15 6.81
C PHE A 415 -7.33 -15.26 7.74
N GLU A 416 -7.18 -16.48 7.28
CA GLU A 416 -7.41 -17.70 8.09
C GLU A 416 -6.44 -17.71 9.29
N PRO A 417 -6.89 -18.12 10.50
CA PRO A 417 -6.08 -18.18 11.72
C PRO A 417 -4.88 -19.11 11.61
#